data_a55b89daffa96ee6b7d0fa913bd8a7e0
#
_entry.id   a55b89daffa96ee6b7d0fa913bd8a7e0
#
_cell.length_a   1.000
_cell.length_b   1.000
_cell.length_c   1.000
_cell.angle_alpha   90.00
_cell.angle_beta   90.00
_cell.angle_gamma   90.00
#
_symmetry.space_group_name_H-M   'P 1'
#
loop_
_entity.id
_entity.type
_entity.pdbx_description
1 polymer ?
#
loop_
_entity_poly.entity_id
_entity_poly.type
_entity_poly.pdbx_seq_one_letter_code
_entity_poly.pdbx_strand_id
1 'polypeptide(L)'
;ESNIDIKELGNRQSVPAADQSEILNKISRFRKNGLKKGIFLDVILVLTILFMIFIWIYFKPQFLSTKIGIIVGILPMCIVVVFNRKITSLYRSLDEKQSNIDYLNNLLMLKGKDTFMQTKVMSLYFILLSSGILLYMYEYTLNSSFTFRLIAYSVLFLWIALNWFVLRPVMIRKNRRKMDCLVRQIEKIKSQVDEF
;
A
#
# COMPACT_ATOMS: atom_id res chain seq x y z
N GLU A 1 -5.82 41.37 46.25
CA GLU A 1 -4.69 41.22 45.34
C GLU A 1 -4.33 39.75 45.25
N SER A 2 -4.93 39.08 44.28
CA SER A 2 -4.67 37.66 44.00
C SER A 2 -3.51 37.57 43.02
N ASN A 3 -2.31 37.37 43.55
CA ASN A 3 -1.19 36.91 42.73
C ASN A 3 -1.50 35.49 42.23
N ILE A 4 -2.10 35.39 41.06
CA ILE A 4 -2.22 34.13 40.34
C ILE A 4 -0.82 33.77 39.93
N ASP A 5 -0.26 32.73 40.52
CA ASP A 5 1.09 32.26 40.26
C ASP A 5 1.14 31.67 38.86
N ILE A 6 1.61 32.49 37.91
CA ILE A 6 1.79 32.15 36.50
C ILE A 6 2.67 30.89 36.32
N LYS A 7 3.50 30.59 37.35
CA LYS A 7 4.32 29.35 37.36
C LYS A 7 3.49 28.10 37.62
N GLU A 8 2.40 28.20 38.38
CA GLU A 8 1.52 27.04 38.61
C GLU A 8 0.64 26.72 37.44
N LEU A 9 0.25 27.71 36.63
CA LEU A 9 -0.42 27.54 35.33
C LEU A 9 0.49 26.90 34.28
N GLY A 10 1.78 27.23 34.25
CA GLY A 10 2.75 26.60 33.33
C GLY A 10 3.02 25.14 33.65
N ASN A 11 2.89 24.71 34.91
CA ASN A 11 3.12 23.30 35.29
C ASN A 11 1.90 22.39 35.07
N ARG A 12 0.69 22.96 34.92
CA ARG A 12 -0.51 22.18 34.55
C ARG A 12 -0.66 21.91 33.07
N GLN A 13 0.16 22.53 32.20
CA GLN A 13 0.15 22.37 30.75
C GLN A 13 1.09 21.28 30.19
N SER A 14 1.78 20.55 31.02
CA SER A 14 2.59 19.42 30.54
C SER A 14 1.71 18.18 30.43
N VAL A 15 1.23 17.89 29.23
CA VAL A 15 0.97 16.49 28.84
C VAL A 15 2.17 15.69 29.36
N PRO A 16 1.99 14.62 30.13
CA PRO A 16 3.13 13.90 30.72
C PRO A 16 4.14 13.59 29.62
N ALA A 17 5.38 14.02 29.79
CA ALA A 17 6.44 13.87 28.79
C ALA A 17 6.63 12.40 28.35
N ALA A 18 6.24 11.46 29.21
CA ALA A 18 6.17 10.03 28.92
C ALA A 18 5.15 9.66 27.83
N ASP A 19 3.99 10.30 27.81
CA ASP A 19 2.94 10.01 26.81
C ASP A 19 3.31 10.59 25.42
N GLN A 20 3.94 11.75 25.42
CA GLN A 20 4.41 12.41 24.21
C GLN A 20 5.58 11.64 23.55
N SER A 21 6.50 11.10 24.32
CA SER A 21 7.61 10.27 23.82
C SER A 21 7.14 8.92 23.26
N GLU A 22 6.11 8.32 23.86
CA GLU A 22 5.52 7.07 23.37
C GLU A 22 4.81 7.26 22.02
N ILE A 23 4.10 8.38 21.88
CA ILE A 23 3.41 8.73 20.63
C ILE A 23 4.42 8.98 19.49
N LEU A 24 5.48 9.76 19.75
CA LEU A 24 6.56 9.99 18.78
C LEU A 24 7.23 8.69 18.35
N ASN A 25 7.47 7.78 19.28
CA ASN A 25 8.02 6.47 18.98
C ASN A 25 7.07 5.61 18.11
N LYS A 26 5.76 5.66 18.35
CA LYS A 26 4.75 4.99 17.51
C LYS A 26 4.73 5.56 16.09
N ILE A 27 4.78 6.87 15.97
CA ILE A 27 4.87 7.60 14.69
C ILE A 27 6.11 7.20 13.91
N SER A 28 7.28 7.25 14.55
CA SER A 28 8.57 6.87 13.96
C SER A 28 8.57 5.42 13.47
N ARG A 29 8.06 4.49 14.27
CA ARG A 29 7.90 3.08 13.88
C ARG A 29 6.93 2.90 12.70
N PHE A 30 5.83 3.65 12.69
CA PHE A 30 4.86 3.61 11.59
C PHE A 30 5.50 4.09 10.28
N ARG A 31 6.20 5.22 10.29
CA ARG A 31 6.95 5.78 9.17
C ARG A 31 7.98 4.78 8.64
N LYS A 32 8.87 4.28 9.51
CA LYS A 32 9.91 3.29 9.14
C LYS A 32 9.31 2.02 8.54
N ASN A 33 8.25 1.50 9.12
CA ASN A 33 7.57 0.32 8.61
C ASN A 33 6.86 0.57 7.28
N GLY A 34 6.27 1.75 7.09
CA GLY A 34 5.67 2.16 5.82
C GLY A 34 6.72 2.24 4.71
N LEU A 35 7.84 2.90 4.97
CA LEU A 35 8.96 3.01 4.03
C LEU A 35 9.55 1.64 3.66
N LYS A 36 9.84 0.78 4.65
CA LYS A 36 10.38 -0.57 4.39
C LYS A 36 9.43 -1.40 3.52
N LYS A 37 8.13 -1.36 3.81
CA LYS A 37 7.13 -2.09 3.01
C LYS A 37 7.01 -1.54 1.59
N GLY A 38 7.02 -0.22 1.42
CA GLY A 38 6.98 0.40 0.10
C GLY A 38 8.18 0.02 -0.75
N ILE A 39 9.39 0.15 -0.21
CA ILE A 39 10.63 -0.23 -0.90
C ILE A 39 10.64 -1.74 -1.24
N PHE A 40 10.26 -2.59 -0.28
CA PHE A 40 10.21 -4.03 -0.50
C PHE A 40 9.24 -4.42 -1.61
N LEU A 41 8.07 -3.79 -1.66
CA LEU A 41 7.08 -3.98 -2.72
C LEU A 41 7.63 -3.56 -4.09
N ASP A 42 8.29 -2.40 -4.17
CA ASP A 42 8.91 -1.93 -5.41
C ASP A 42 9.98 -2.90 -5.91
N VAL A 43 10.84 -3.40 -5.02
CA VAL A 43 11.90 -4.36 -5.37
C VAL A 43 11.31 -5.66 -5.92
N ILE A 44 10.29 -6.22 -5.25
CA ILE A 44 9.63 -7.44 -5.73
C ILE A 44 8.99 -7.22 -7.10
N LEU A 45 8.25 -6.11 -7.29
CA LEU A 45 7.60 -5.82 -8.56
C LEU A 45 8.61 -5.64 -9.70
N VAL A 46 9.70 -4.90 -9.47
CA VAL A 46 10.77 -4.72 -10.46
C VAL A 46 11.41 -6.06 -10.80
N LEU A 47 11.70 -6.91 -9.80
CA LEU A 47 12.25 -8.24 -10.04
C LEU A 47 11.29 -9.10 -10.88
N THR A 48 9.98 -9.03 -10.61
CA THR A 48 8.95 -9.74 -11.38
C THR A 48 8.86 -9.23 -12.81
N ILE A 49 8.94 -7.92 -13.04
CA ILE A 49 8.98 -7.33 -14.39
C ILE A 49 10.20 -7.83 -15.16
N LEU A 50 11.38 -7.82 -14.56
CA LEU A 50 12.61 -8.33 -15.17
C LEU A 50 12.50 -9.81 -15.50
N PHE A 51 11.90 -10.61 -14.62
CA PHE A 51 11.64 -12.02 -14.87
C PHE A 51 10.68 -12.25 -16.04
N MET A 52 9.61 -11.45 -16.16
CA MET A 52 8.69 -11.52 -17.30
C MET A 52 9.36 -11.13 -18.62
N ILE A 53 10.22 -10.11 -18.60
CA ILE A 53 11.03 -9.72 -19.76
C ILE A 53 12.00 -10.84 -20.15
N PHE A 54 12.64 -11.47 -19.15
CA PHE A 54 13.51 -12.62 -19.37
C PHE A 54 12.75 -13.78 -20.05
N ILE A 55 11.56 -14.11 -19.58
CA ILE A 55 10.69 -15.13 -20.20
C ILE A 55 10.40 -14.77 -21.66
N TRP A 56 10.07 -13.51 -21.95
CA TRP A 56 9.81 -13.07 -23.30
C TRP A 56 11.01 -13.30 -24.24
N ILE A 57 12.21 -12.92 -23.80
CA ILE A 57 13.42 -13.05 -24.60
C ILE A 57 13.80 -14.52 -24.82
N TYR A 58 13.68 -15.33 -23.75
CA TYR A 58 14.11 -16.73 -23.77
C TYR A 58 13.16 -17.63 -24.58
N PHE A 59 11.86 -17.52 -24.32
CA PHE A 59 10.85 -18.38 -24.94
C PHE A 59 10.38 -17.92 -26.33
N LYS A 60 10.68 -16.68 -26.74
CA LYS A 60 10.32 -16.11 -28.06
C LYS A 60 8.89 -16.48 -28.49
N PRO A 61 7.84 -16.08 -27.75
CA PRO A 61 6.47 -16.49 -28.01
C PRO A 61 6.07 -16.17 -29.47
N GLN A 62 5.43 -17.11 -30.11
CA GLN A 62 5.05 -17.01 -31.52
C GLN A 62 3.74 -16.23 -31.69
N PHE A 63 2.78 -16.45 -30.80
CA PHE A 63 1.44 -15.88 -30.91
C PHE A 63 1.37 -14.42 -30.39
N LEU A 64 0.59 -13.62 -31.10
CA LEU A 64 0.28 -12.25 -30.69
C LEU A 64 -0.42 -12.20 -29.32
N SER A 65 -1.28 -13.19 -29.02
CA SER A 65 -1.98 -13.27 -27.73
C SER A 65 -1.02 -13.32 -26.55
N THR A 66 0.05 -14.11 -26.65
CA THR A 66 1.06 -14.23 -25.59
C THR A 66 1.89 -12.96 -25.43
N LYS A 67 2.26 -12.31 -26.55
CA LYS A 67 2.96 -11.02 -26.52
C LYS A 67 2.12 -9.94 -25.84
N ILE A 68 0.84 -9.84 -26.23
CA ILE A 68 -0.11 -8.92 -25.61
C ILE A 68 -0.31 -9.29 -24.13
N GLY A 69 -0.44 -10.57 -23.80
CA GLY A 69 -0.59 -11.06 -22.43
C GLY A 69 0.55 -10.62 -21.50
N ILE A 70 1.80 -10.71 -21.98
CA ILE A 70 2.97 -10.24 -21.22
C ILE A 70 2.94 -8.72 -21.02
N ILE A 71 2.64 -7.95 -22.09
CA ILE A 71 2.54 -6.49 -21.99
C ILE A 71 1.44 -6.09 -21.00
N VAL A 72 0.26 -6.69 -21.12
CA VAL A 72 -0.88 -6.44 -20.22
C VAL A 72 -0.56 -6.85 -18.77
N GLY A 73 0.29 -7.86 -18.57
CA GLY A 73 0.78 -8.26 -17.25
C GLY A 73 1.80 -7.29 -16.65
N ILE A 74 2.71 -6.74 -17.45
CA ILE A 74 3.76 -5.80 -17.00
C ILE A 74 3.16 -4.42 -16.69
N LEU A 75 2.23 -3.94 -17.52
CA LEU A 75 1.65 -2.60 -17.40
C LEU A 75 1.09 -2.29 -16.00
N PRO A 76 0.26 -3.13 -15.37
CA PRO A 76 -0.24 -2.86 -14.02
C PRO A 76 0.86 -2.86 -12.96
N MET A 77 1.94 -3.64 -13.14
CA MET A 77 3.09 -3.61 -12.23
C MET A 77 3.79 -2.26 -12.27
N CYS A 78 4.00 -1.70 -13.46
CA CYS A 78 4.56 -0.36 -13.62
C CYS A 78 3.67 0.71 -12.96
N ILE A 79 2.35 0.62 -13.14
CA ILE A 79 1.39 1.54 -12.51
C ILE A 79 1.51 1.48 -10.99
N VAL A 80 1.53 0.28 -10.40
CA VAL A 80 1.67 0.10 -8.94
C VAL A 80 2.98 0.68 -8.44
N VAL A 81 4.11 0.46 -9.12
CA VAL A 81 5.42 1.03 -8.74
C VAL A 81 5.37 2.55 -8.71
N VAL A 82 4.80 3.19 -9.75
CA VAL A 82 4.69 4.66 -9.82
C VAL A 82 3.84 5.20 -8.67
N PHE A 83 2.67 4.61 -8.40
CA PHE A 83 1.81 5.02 -7.30
C PHE A 83 2.46 4.77 -5.93
N ASN A 84 3.13 3.63 -5.76
CA ASN A 84 3.81 3.29 -4.51
C ASN A 84 4.94 4.26 -4.20
N ARG A 85 5.72 4.69 -5.20
CA ARG A 85 6.75 5.73 -5.04
C ARG A 85 6.18 7.06 -4.54
N LYS A 86 5.00 7.49 -5.04
CA LYS A 86 4.32 8.69 -4.55
C LYS A 86 3.93 8.55 -3.08
N ILE A 87 3.44 7.39 -2.66
CA ILE A 87 3.09 7.11 -1.26
C ILE A 87 4.35 7.04 -0.39
N THR A 88 5.40 6.38 -0.87
CA THR A 88 6.69 6.29 -0.17
C THR A 88 7.32 7.67 0.03
N SER A 89 7.19 8.57 -0.95
CA SER A 89 7.63 9.97 -0.82
C SER A 89 6.86 10.70 0.28
N LEU A 90 5.55 10.49 0.41
CA LEU A 90 4.76 11.06 1.51
C LEU A 90 5.17 10.50 2.88
N TYR A 91 5.52 9.21 2.97
CA TYR A 91 6.10 8.67 4.21
C TYR A 91 7.42 9.33 4.58
N ARG A 92 8.22 9.76 3.59
CA ARG A 92 9.47 10.50 3.84
C ARG A 92 9.22 11.93 4.30
N SER A 93 8.18 12.59 3.78
CA SER A 93 7.85 13.97 4.14
C SER A 93 7.19 14.09 5.53
N LEU A 94 6.76 13.00 6.15
CA LEU A 94 6.32 13.00 7.54
C LEU A 94 7.54 13.22 8.45
N ASP A 95 7.77 14.46 8.87
CA ASP A 95 8.86 14.81 9.79
C ASP A 95 8.30 15.03 11.19
N GLU A 96 9.01 14.55 12.21
CA GLU A 96 8.66 14.68 13.62
C GLU A 96 8.79 16.14 14.12
N LYS A 97 9.46 17.00 13.33
CA LYS A 97 9.67 18.40 13.64
C LYS A 97 8.59 19.34 13.08
N GLN A 98 7.59 18.82 12.35
CA GLN A 98 6.50 19.62 11.79
C GLN A 98 5.51 20.03 12.88
N SER A 99 4.79 21.12 12.63
CA SER A 99 3.63 21.51 13.43
C SER A 99 2.62 20.36 13.52
N ASN A 100 1.97 20.17 14.64
CA ASN A 100 0.95 19.15 14.85
C ASN A 100 -0.15 19.19 13.78
N ILE A 101 -0.51 20.40 13.32
CA ILE A 101 -1.53 20.61 12.30
C ILE A 101 -1.03 20.13 10.92
N ASP A 102 0.19 20.48 10.54
CA ASP A 102 0.78 20.07 9.26
C ASP A 102 1.01 18.56 9.21
N TYR A 103 1.42 17.98 10.34
CA TYR A 103 1.57 16.54 10.47
C TYR A 103 0.24 15.81 10.30
N LEU A 104 -0.82 16.29 10.94
CA LEU A 104 -2.19 15.73 10.81
C LEU A 104 -2.67 15.80 9.35
N ASN A 105 -2.50 16.95 8.69
CA ASN A 105 -2.89 17.14 7.30
C ASN A 105 -2.14 16.18 6.36
N ASN A 106 -0.84 16.03 6.57
CA ASN A 106 -0.01 15.09 5.80
C ASN A 106 -0.42 13.63 6.05
N LEU A 107 -0.80 13.28 7.28
CA LEU A 107 -1.30 11.94 7.62
C LEU A 107 -2.65 11.65 6.99
N LEU A 108 -3.57 12.62 6.97
CA LEU A 108 -4.88 12.50 6.31
C LEU A 108 -4.72 12.35 4.79
N MET A 109 -3.81 13.12 4.19
CA MET A 109 -3.45 12.99 2.76
C MET A 109 -2.87 11.60 2.48
N LEU A 110 -1.97 11.12 3.32
CA LEU A 110 -1.39 9.78 3.19
C LEU A 110 -2.47 8.71 3.28
N LYS A 111 -3.40 8.81 4.24
CA LYS A 111 -4.54 7.91 4.41
C LYS A 111 -5.41 7.86 3.14
N GLY A 112 -5.72 9.01 2.57
CA GLY A 112 -6.49 9.11 1.32
C GLY A 112 -5.81 8.41 0.15
N LYS A 113 -4.52 8.71 -0.09
CA LYS A 113 -3.74 8.12 -1.18
C LYS A 113 -3.50 6.61 -0.99
N ASP A 114 -3.22 6.18 0.23
CA ASP A 114 -3.06 4.75 0.55
C ASP A 114 -4.37 3.98 0.35
N THR A 115 -5.50 4.55 0.77
CA THR A 115 -6.83 3.97 0.54
C THR A 115 -7.14 3.87 -0.96
N PHE A 116 -6.86 4.93 -1.73
CA PHE A 116 -7.02 4.92 -3.19
C PHE A 116 -6.17 3.84 -3.86
N MET A 117 -4.90 3.75 -3.47
CA MET A 117 -4.00 2.71 -3.96
C MET A 117 -4.55 1.31 -3.68
N GLN A 118 -4.95 1.03 -2.45
CA GLN A 118 -5.42 -0.31 -2.05
C GLN A 118 -6.76 -0.68 -2.67
N THR A 119 -7.64 0.28 -2.94
CA THR A 119 -8.97 -0.01 -3.50
C THR A 119 -8.98 0.05 -5.02
N LYS A 120 -8.54 1.15 -5.62
CA LYS A 120 -8.65 1.39 -7.06
C LYS A 120 -7.45 0.81 -7.83
N VAL A 121 -6.24 1.19 -7.44
CA VAL A 121 -5.02 0.76 -8.16
C VAL A 121 -4.82 -0.75 -8.06
N MET A 122 -5.00 -1.32 -6.87
CA MET A 122 -4.90 -2.77 -6.69
C MET A 122 -6.02 -3.54 -7.41
N SER A 123 -7.24 -2.98 -7.54
CA SER A 123 -8.29 -3.61 -8.35
C SER A 123 -7.88 -3.69 -9.81
N LEU A 124 -7.41 -2.56 -10.36
CA LEU A 124 -6.93 -2.50 -11.74
C LEU A 124 -5.76 -3.45 -11.97
N TYR A 125 -4.81 -3.48 -11.03
CA TYR A 125 -3.69 -4.42 -11.05
C TYR A 125 -4.15 -5.88 -11.18
N PHE A 126 -5.08 -6.32 -10.32
CA PHE A 126 -5.55 -7.70 -10.35
C PHE A 126 -6.33 -8.04 -11.63
N ILE A 127 -7.16 -7.13 -12.14
CA ILE A 127 -7.92 -7.34 -13.38
C ILE A 127 -6.96 -7.49 -14.56
N LEU A 128 -6.02 -6.55 -14.73
CA LEU A 128 -5.08 -6.57 -15.85
C LEU A 128 -4.12 -7.76 -15.74
N LEU A 129 -3.61 -8.05 -14.55
CA LEU A 129 -2.72 -9.19 -14.33
C LEU A 129 -3.44 -10.52 -14.66
N SER A 130 -4.66 -10.70 -14.19
CA SER A 130 -5.47 -11.89 -14.50
C SER A 130 -5.72 -12.04 -15.98
N SER A 131 -6.09 -10.94 -16.66
CA SER A 131 -6.28 -10.92 -18.11
C SER A 131 -4.96 -11.26 -18.87
N GLY A 132 -3.83 -10.70 -18.41
CA GLY A 132 -2.52 -11.00 -18.99
C GLY A 132 -2.14 -12.47 -18.86
N ILE A 133 -2.37 -13.08 -17.69
CA ILE A 133 -2.10 -14.50 -17.47
C ILE A 133 -3.01 -15.39 -18.34
N LEU A 134 -4.30 -15.05 -18.45
CA LEU A 134 -5.23 -15.79 -19.32
C LEU A 134 -4.79 -15.77 -20.78
N LEU A 135 -4.40 -14.59 -21.30
CA LEU A 135 -3.89 -14.45 -22.65
C LEU A 135 -2.57 -15.21 -22.87
N TYR A 136 -1.67 -15.17 -21.87
CA TYR A 136 -0.41 -15.90 -21.91
C TYR A 136 -0.62 -17.41 -21.95
N MET A 137 -1.53 -17.94 -21.10
CA MET A 137 -1.81 -19.36 -21.01
C MET A 137 -2.50 -19.91 -22.27
N TYR A 138 -3.17 -19.06 -23.05
CA TYR A 138 -3.89 -19.48 -24.23
C TYR A 138 -3.02 -20.24 -25.22
N GLU A 139 -1.83 -19.70 -25.57
CA GLU A 139 -0.88 -20.35 -26.50
C GLU A 139 -0.44 -21.72 -26.00
N TYR A 140 -0.06 -21.82 -24.73
CA TYR A 140 0.48 -23.06 -24.16
C TYR A 140 -0.56 -24.16 -23.99
N THR A 141 -1.82 -23.79 -23.91
CA THR A 141 -2.91 -24.75 -23.75
C THR A 141 -3.54 -25.19 -25.08
N LEU A 142 -3.26 -24.52 -26.21
CA LEU A 142 -3.83 -24.84 -27.52
C LEU A 142 -3.54 -26.28 -27.94
N ASN A 143 -2.31 -26.73 -27.80
CA ASN A 143 -1.86 -28.06 -28.19
C ASN A 143 -2.01 -29.12 -27.10
N SER A 144 -2.62 -28.77 -25.96
CA SER A 144 -2.83 -29.67 -24.83
C SER A 144 -4.19 -30.35 -24.89
N SER A 145 -4.31 -31.52 -24.22
CA SER A 145 -5.58 -32.24 -24.11
C SER A 145 -6.65 -31.37 -23.46
N PHE A 146 -7.91 -31.61 -23.80
CA PHE A 146 -9.05 -30.88 -23.23
C PHE A 146 -9.07 -30.93 -21.70
N THR A 147 -8.77 -32.10 -21.12
CA THR A 147 -8.71 -32.30 -19.66
C THR A 147 -7.64 -31.43 -19.02
N PHE A 148 -6.45 -31.34 -19.61
CA PHE A 148 -5.35 -30.50 -19.09
C PHE A 148 -5.75 -29.00 -19.14
N ARG A 149 -6.36 -28.55 -20.24
CA ARG A 149 -6.89 -27.18 -20.35
C ARG A 149 -7.87 -26.87 -19.24
N LEU A 150 -8.86 -27.74 -19.03
CA LEU A 150 -9.88 -27.54 -18.01
C LEU A 150 -9.26 -27.42 -16.62
N ILE A 151 -8.33 -28.30 -16.27
CA ILE A 151 -7.64 -28.27 -14.96
C ILE A 151 -6.83 -26.98 -14.82
N ALA A 152 -6.02 -26.61 -15.82
CA ALA A 152 -5.18 -25.43 -15.78
C ALA A 152 -5.99 -24.14 -15.55
N TYR A 153 -7.06 -23.94 -16.33
CA TYR A 153 -7.92 -22.77 -16.17
C TYR A 153 -8.71 -22.81 -14.86
N SER A 154 -9.16 -23.98 -14.37
CA SER A 154 -9.85 -24.12 -13.09
C SER A 154 -8.94 -23.73 -11.92
N VAL A 155 -7.70 -24.20 -11.91
CA VAL A 155 -6.70 -23.85 -10.90
C VAL A 155 -6.41 -22.35 -10.93
N LEU A 156 -6.24 -21.78 -12.13
CA LEU A 156 -5.98 -20.35 -12.29
C LEU A 156 -7.16 -19.52 -11.79
N PHE A 157 -8.40 -19.90 -12.15
CA PHE A 157 -9.61 -19.20 -11.70
C PHE A 157 -9.77 -19.28 -10.18
N LEU A 158 -9.54 -20.46 -9.60
CA LEU A 158 -9.57 -20.64 -8.13
C LEU A 158 -8.52 -19.74 -7.45
N TRP A 159 -7.32 -19.65 -8.00
CA TRP A 159 -6.26 -18.79 -7.50
C TRP A 159 -6.63 -17.30 -7.56
N ILE A 160 -7.19 -16.84 -8.68
CA ILE A 160 -7.67 -15.47 -8.85
C ILE A 160 -8.79 -15.17 -7.85
N ALA A 161 -9.77 -16.09 -7.71
CA ALA A 161 -10.89 -15.95 -6.77
C ALA A 161 -10.40 -15.86 -5.33
N LEU A 162 -9.46 -16.74 -4.91
CA LEU A 162 -8.89 -16.72 -3.57
C LEU A 162 -8.17 -15.40 -3.27
N ASN A 163 -7.38 -14.90 -4.22
CA ASN A 163 -6.73 -13.61 -4.07
C ASN A 163 -7.73 -12.46 -3.95
N TRP A 164 -8.80 -12.47 -4.77
CA TRP A 164 -9.78 -11.40 -4.82
C TRP A 164 -10.69 -11.37 -3.58
N PHE A 165 -11.19 -12.53 -3.17
CA PHE A 165 -12.19 -12.62 -2.09
C PHE A 165 -11.57 -12.76 -0.70
N VAL A 166 -10.38 -13.33 -0.56
CA VAL A 166 -9.76 -13.61 0.75
C VAL A 166 -8.61 -12.66 1.03
N LEU A 167 -7.56 -12.69 0.23
CA LEU A 167 -6.32 -11.95 0.56
C LEU A 167 -6.53 -10.43 0.53
N ARG A 168 -7.22 -9.93 -0.49
CA ARG A 168 -7.44 -8.50 -0.68
C ARG A 168 -8.25 -7.85 0.46
N PRO A 169 -9.44 -8.33 0.85
CA PRO A 169 -10.22 -7.69 1.92
C PRO A 169 -9.51 -7.76 3.27
N VAL A 170 -8.78 -8.84 3.55
CA VAL A 170 -8.00 -8.97 4.78
C VAL A 170 -6.90 -7.92 4.85
N MET A 171 -6.14 -7.71 3.76
CA MET A 171 -5.08 -6.71 3.71
C MET A 171 -5.63 -5.29 3.87
N ILE A 172 -6.70 -4.95 3.16
CA ILE A 172 -7.33 -3.63 3.22
C ILE A 172 -7.83 -3.34 4.64
N ARG A 173 -8.55 -4.27 5.27
CA ARG A 173 -9.07 -4.09 6.65
C ARG A 173 -7.95 -3.90 7.66
N LYS A 174 -6.87 -4.69 7.57
CA LYS A 174 -5.72 -4.60 8.49
C LYS A 174 -5.00 -3.26 8.39
N ASN A 175 -4.86 -2.73 7.19
CA ASN A 175 -4.14 -1.47 6.95
C ASN A 175 -5.00 -0.26 7.36
N ARG A 176 -6.30 -0.26 7.03
CA ARG A 176 -7.25 0.77 7.46
C ARG A 176 -7.30 0.90 8.99
N ARG A 177 -7.44 -0.22 9.72
CA ARG A 177 -7.47 -0.19 11.19
C ARG A 177 -6.25 0.48 11.80
N LYS A 178 -5.06 0.23 11.25
CA LYS A 178 -3.81 0.86 11.73
C LYS A 178 -3.79 2.36 11.51
N MET A 179 -4.22 2.80 10.33
CA MET A 179 -4.30 4.21 9.97
C MET A 179 -5.33 4.95 10.83
N ASP A 180 -6.53 4.36 10.98
CA ASP A 180 -7.61 4.96 11.77
C ASP A 180 -7.21 5.11 13.24
N CYS A 181 -6.48 4.14 13.80
CA CYS A 181 -5.97 4.23 15.16
C CYS A 181 -5.00 5.41 15.33
N LEU A 182 -4.09 5.62 14.40
CA LEU A 182 -3.13 6.73 14.45
C LEU A 182 -3.83 8.09 14.29
N VAL A 183 -4.75 8.20 13.32
CA VAL A 183 -5.50 9.44 13.09
C VAL A 183 -6.27 9.84 14.35
N ARG A 184 -7.01 8.92 14.98
CA ARG A 184 -7.76 9.18 16.21
C ARG A 184 -6.86 9.61 17.37
N GLN A 185 -5.66 9.03 17.50
CA GLN A 185 -4.71 9.42 18.56
C GLN A 185 -4.23 10.86 18.37
N ILE A 186 -3.96 11.28 17.13
CA ILE A 186 -3.50 12.63 16.83
C ILE A 186 -4.65 13.65 16.93
N GLU A 187 -5.85 13.30 16.46
CA GLU A 187 -7.04 14.14 16.61
C GLU A 187 -7.35 14.41 18.09
N LYS A 188 -7.20 13.40 18.98
CA LYS A 188 -7.39 13.57 20.41
C LYS A 188 -6.38 14.55 21.02
N ILE A 189 -5.12 14.52 20.57
CA ILE A 189 -4.10 15.48 21.00
C ILE A 189 -4.46 16.89 20.54
N LYS A 190 -4.91 17.02 19.27
CA LYS A 190 -5.30 18.31 18.73
C LYS A 190 -6.46 18.92 19.52
N SER A 191 -7.53 18.16 19.81
CA SER A 191 -8.67 18.66 20.57
C SER A 191 -8.27 19.12 21.99
N GLN A 192 -7.30 18.46 22.61
CA GLN A 192 -6.76 18.87 23.92
C GLN A 192 -5.95 20.16 23.87
N VAL A 193 -5.34 20.48 22.72
CA VAL A 193 -4.59 21.73 22.52
C VAL A 193 -5.51 22.89 22.12
N ASP A 194 -6.60 22.62 21.41
CA ASP A 194 -7.56 23.65 20.96
C ASP A 194 -8.58 24.04 22.07
N GLU A 195 -8.68 23.28 23.18
CA GLU A 195 -9.52 23.60 24.36
C GLU A 195 -8.85 24.54 25.39
N PHE A 196 -7.61 24.95 25.13
CA PHE A 196 -6.85 25.90 25.97
C PHE A 196 -6.55 27.21 25.23
#